data_37ab51d44d113db802eabb3f1ece6a0c
#
_entry.id   37ab51d44d113db802eabb3f1ece6a0c
#
_cell.length_a   1.000
_cell.length_b   1.000
_cell.length_c   1.000
_cell.angle_alpha   90.00
_cell.angle_beta   90.00
_cell.angle_gamma   90.00
#
_symmetry.space_group_name_H-M   'P 1'
#
loop_
_entity.id
_entity.type
_entity.pdbx_description
1 polymer ?
#
loop_
_entity_poly.entity_id
_entity_poly.type
_entity_poly.pdbx_seq_one_letter_code
_entity_poly.pdbx_strand_id
1 'polypeptide(L)'
;MRKRVKSSDNSLARRVVTVLMFLSMGGVLGTAEVLADPVYKYKDRGLITYQDRAPDSKQDNGHSILNTQGVVLKEILSRDARREARRVEREKERARNHDRALLATFTTEEDLIRTRDDRIGMIDGLIGRLDDRIRILSERLAIVDKRVQMQEESMGPDNAQESLYGEQRSIQRNIENAWSLIDSKAAERREVAAGFDDDLVRYRELKRERQ
;
A
#
# COMPACT_ATOMS: atom_id res chain seq x y z
N MET A 1 15.13 56.77 -2.36
CA MET A 1 14.28 57.59 -1.49
C MET A 1 13.87 56.80 -0.26
N ARG A 2 14.40 57.24 0.89
CA ARG A 2 14.13 56.72 2.23
C ARG A 2 12.73 57.15 2.68
N LYS A 3 11.98 56.28 3.37
CA LYS A 3 11.14 56.71 4.50
C LYS A 3 11.05 55.63 5.56
N ARG A 4 11.63 55.93 6.69
CA ARG A 4 11.51 55.33 8.03
C ARG A 4 10.30 55.98 8.69
N VAL A 5 9.49 55.17 9.43
CA VAL A 5 8.59 55.64 10.51
C VAL A 5 8.54 54.51 11.51
N LYS A 6 9.15 54.57 12.60
CA LYS A 6 9.02 55.26 13.90
C LYS A 6 8.16 54.46 14.86
N SER A 7 8.87 53.96 15.86
CA SER A 7 8.50 53.37 17.14
C SER A 7 7.50 54.25 17.90
N SER A 8 6.64 53.63 18.68
CA SER A 8 6.04 54.31 19.84
C SER A 8 5.94 53.32 21.01
N ASP A 9 6.77 53.63 22.00
CA ASP A 9 6.68 53.14 23.37
C ASP A 9 5.35 53.51 23.99
N ASN A 10 4.83 52.67 24.86
CA ASN A 10 4.01 53.11 25.97
C ASN A 10 4.30 52.25 27.22
N SER A 11 5.17 52.79 28.01
CA SER A 11 5.34 52.54 29.42
C SER A 11 4.22 53.22 30.20
N LEU A 12 3.95 52.70 31.37
CA LEU A 12 3.29 53.29 32.55
C LEU A 12 1.98 52.63 32.97
N ALA A 13 2.08 51.75 33.99
CA ALA A 13 1.43 52.06 35.25
C ALA A 13 1.80 51.03 36.31
N ARG A 14 2.82 51.41 37.09
CA ARG A 14 3.02 50.89 38.44
C ARG A 14 1.80 51.27 39.29
N ARG A 15 1.14 50.29 39.90
CA ARG A 15 0.38 50.51 41.12
C ARG A 15 0.80 49.48 42.15
N VAL A 16 1.58 49.96 43.09
CA VAL A 16 1.85 49.44 44.41
C VAL A 16 0.53 49.38 45.18
N VAL A 17 0.16 48.21 45.68
CA VAL A 17 -0.74 48.09 46.83
C VAL A 17 -0.14 47.07 47.78
N THR A 18 0.48 47.65 48.78
CA THR A 18 0.88 47.00 50.04
C THR A 18 -0.38 46.88 50.90
N VAL A 19 -0.77 45.70 51.37
CA VAL A 19 -1.52 45.54 52.63
C VAL A 19 -1.51 44.10 53.13
N LEU A 20 -1.00 43.97 54.33
CA LEU A 20 -1.33 43.10 55.44
C LEU A 20 -1.01 41.62 55.41
N MET A 21 -0.03 41.36 56.17
CA MET A 21 0.39 40.21 56.94
C MET A 21 -0.76 39.68 57.80
N PHE A 22 -1.28 38.50 57.51
CA PHE A 22 -1.98 37.65 58.49
C PHE A 22 -1.22 36.34 58.62
N LEU A 23 -0.61 36.24 59.75
CA LEU A 23 0.04 35.07 60.33
C LEU A 23 -1.12 34.11 60.76
N SER A 24 -1.48 33.14 59.95
CA SER A 24 -2.27 32.00 60.38
C SER A 24 -1.41 30.76 60.21
N MET A 25 -0.86 30.32 61.35
CA MET A 25 -0.20 29.06 61.59
C MET A 25 -1.26 27.95 61.53
N GLY A 26 -1.63 27.52 60.32
CA GLY A 26 -2.51 26.39 60.04
C GLY A 26 -1.64 25.25 59.58
N GLY A 27 -1.54 24.21 60.39
CA GLY A 27 -0.80 22.99 60.06
C GLY A 27 -1.30 22.38 58.76
N VAL A 28 -0.46 22.39 57.75
CA VAL A 28 -0.62 21.58 56.55
C VAL A 28 -0.36 20.14 56.97
N LEU A 29 -1.41 19.41 57.32
CA LEU A 29 -1.42 17.97 57.24
C LEU A 29 -1.21 17.63 55.76
N GLY A 30 0.03 17.48 55.38
CA GLY A 30 0.40 16.90 54.09
C GLY A 30 -0.14 15.47 54.07
N THR A 31 -1.28 15.29 53.39
CA THR A 31 -1.64 13.96 52.95
C THR A 31 -0.59 13.55 51.93
N ALA A 32 0.40 12.79 52.41
CA ALA A 32 1.26 12.05 51.51
C ALA A 32 0.30 11.17 50.66
N GLU A 33 0.03 11.59 49.45
CA GLU A 33 -0.52 10.68 48.45
C GLU A 33 0.51 9.55 48.35
N VAL A 34 0.20 8.44 48.98
CA VAL A 34 0.92 7.19 48.76
C VAL A 34 0.70 6.89 47.30
N LEU A 35 1.66 7.25 46.45
CA LEU A 35 1.77 6.77 45.08
C LEU A 35 1.89 5.25 45.19
N ALA A 36 0.76 4.58 45.16
CA ALA A 36 0.71 3.13 45.20
C ALA A 36 1.39 2.62 43.93
N ASP A 37 2.41 1.80 44.08
CA ASP A 37 3.16 1.26 42.96
C ASP A 37 2.23 0.53 41.98
N PRO A 38 2.37 0.79 40.69
CA PRO A 38 1.53 0.18 39.66
C PRO A 38 1.81 -1.32 39.59
N VAL A 39 0.75 -2.13 39.47
CA VAL A 39 0.85 -3.59 39.27
C VAL A 39 0.81 -3.88 37.77
N TYR A 40 1.76 -4.67 37.30
CA TYR A 40 1.88 -5.08 35.92
C TYR A 40 1.27 -6.47 35.74
N LYS A 41 0.27 -6.59 34.88
CA LYS A 41 -0.36 -7.84 34.48
C LYS A 41 0.11 -8.22 33.09
N TYR A 42 0.70 -9.39 32.91
CA TYR A 42 1.11 -9.89 31.60
C TYR A 42 0.87 -11.40 31.49
N LYS A 43 0.90 -11.91 30.26
CA LYS A 43 0.73 -13.32 29.96
C LYS A 43 2.09 -13.93 29.64
N ASP A 44 2.58 -14.83 30.50
CA ASP A 44 3.79 -15.62 30.25
C ASP A 44 3.42 -17.08 30.04
N ARG A 45 3.83 -17.64 28.90
CA ARG A 45 3.58 -19.04 28.51
C ARG A 45 2.13 -19.53 28.73
N GLY A 46 1.18 -18.61 28.50
CA GLY A 46 -0.23 -18.91 28.66
C GLY A 46 -0.81 -18.60 30.04
N LEU A 47 0.03 -18.33 31.05
CA LEU A 47 -0.38 -17.98 32.41
C LEU A 47 -0.42 -16.48 32.63
N ILE A 48 -1.40 -15.99 33.38
CA ILE A 48 -1.50 -14.58 33.77
C ILE A 48 -0.61 -14.40 35.02
N THR A 49 0.33 -13.48 34.91
CA THR A 49 1.27 -13.14 35.97
C THR A 49 1.10 -11.67 36.37
N TYR A 50 1.19 -11.38 37.66
CA TYR A 50 1.16 -10.05 38.26
C TYR A 50 2.50 -9.75 38.92
N GLN A 51 3.09 -8.60 38.69
CA GLN A 51 4.38 -8.17 39.27
C GLN A 51 4.35 -6.67 39.55
N ASP A 52 5.12 -6.24 40.56
CA ASP A 52 5.29 -4.84 40.93
C ASP A 52 6.32 -4.13 40.05
N ARG A 53 7.00 -4.86 39.16
CA ARG A 53 7.99 -4.34 38.25
C ARG A 53 7.55 -4.52 36.79
N ALA A 54 7.82 -3.54 35.96
CA ALA A 54 7.59 -3.64 34.53
C ALA A 54 8.32 -4.88 33.95
N PRO A 55 7.65 -5.67 33.09
CA PRO A 55 8.28 -6.80 32.43
C PRO A 55 9.48 -6.34 31.61
N ASP A 56 10.50 -7.20 31.50
CA ASP A 56 11.72 -6.90 30.75
C ASP A 56 11.36 -6.57 29.30
N SER A 57 11.89 -5.47 28.78
CA SER A 57 11.66 -5.00 27.41
C SER A 57 12.04 -6.02 26.31
N LYS A 58 12.84 -7.03 26.68
CA LYS A 58 13.20 -8.14 25.80
C LYS A 58 12.05 -9.15 25.62
N GLN A 59 11.12 -9.23 26.58
CA GLN A 59 9.91 -10.05 26.50
C GLN A 59 8.73 -9.16 26.07
N ASP A 60 8.68 -8.78 24.82
CA ASP A 60 7.65 -7.85 24.28
C ASP A 60 6.27 -8.52 24.09
N ASN A 61 5.80 -9.22 25.15
CA ASN A 61 4.53 -9.94 25.16
C ASN A 61 3.30 -9.06 25.42
N GLY A 62 3.50 -7.76 25.57
CA GLY A 62 2.42 -6.85 26.01
C GLY A 62 2.08 -7.01 27.49
N HIS A 63 1.58 -5.93 28.12
CA HIS A 63 1.16 -5.96 29.51
C HIS A 63 0.13 -4.86 29.79
N SER A 64 -0.64 -5.06 30.86
CA SER A 64 -1.56 -4.05 31.38
C SER A 64 -1.00 -3.49 32.69
N ILE A 65 -1.08 -2.21 32.86
CA ILE A 65 -0.76 -1.50 34.10
C ILE A 65 -2.05 -1.32 34.87
N LEU A 66 -2.09 -1.82 36.10
CA LEU A 66 -3.25 -1.75 36.98
C LEU A 66 -2.96 -0.84 38.17
N ASN A 67 -4.01 -0.21 38.70
CA ASN A 67 -3.92 0.41 40.02
C ASN A 67 -4.04 -0.65 41.13
N THR A 68 -3.89 -0.24 42.40
CA THR A 68 -4.04 -1.10 43.58
C THR A 68 -5.43 -1.72 43.74
N GLN A 69 -6.44 -1.19 43.06
CA GLN A 69 -7.82 -1.71 43.05
C GLN A 69 -8.04 -2.72 41.90
N GLY A 70 -7.00 -3.02 41.10
CA GLY A 70 -7.08 -3.94 39.96
C GLY A 70 -7.70 -3.34 38.69
N VAL A 71 -7.91 -2.02 38.64
CA VAL A 71 -8.42 -1.34 37.47
C VAL A 71 -7.29 -1.10 36.46
N VAL A 72 -7.54 -1.43 35.20
CA VAL A 72 -6.57 -1.22 34.11
C VAL A 72 -6.43 0.27 33.83
N LEU A 73 -5.25 0.82 34.11
CA LEU A 73 -4.90 2.21 33.83
C LEU A 73 -4.39 2.37 32.39
N LYS A 74 -3.62 1.38 31.91
CA LYS A 74 -3.02 1.43 30.59
C LYS A 74 -2.76 0.03 30.08
N GLU A 75 -3.01 -0.19 28.81
CA GLU A 75 -2.68 -1.43 28.10
C GLU A 75 -1.54 -1.17 27.11
N ILE A 76 -0.49 -1.96 27.21
CA ILE A 76 0.66 -1.91 26.29
C ILE A 76 0.61 -3.17 25.45
N LEU A 77 0.31 -3.00 24.19
CA LEU A 77 0.20 -4.09 23.22
C LEU A 77 1.56 -4.76 23.02
N SER A 78 1.54 -6.07 22.82
CA SER A 78 2.72 -6.83 22.40
C SER A 78 3.27 -6.29 21.07
N ARG A 79 4.52 -6.63 20.77
CA ARG A 79 5.16 -6.24 19.51
C ARG A 79 4.37 -6.71 18.29
N ASP A 80 3.86 -7.95 18.34
CA ASP A 80 3.09 -8.51 17.25
C ASP A 80 1.71 -7.86 17.14
N ALA A 81 1.03 -7.61 18.26
CA ALA A 81 -0.23 -6.87 18.28
C ALA A 81 -0.07 -5.44 17.76
N ARG A 82 1.05 -4.76 18.09
CA ARG A 82 1.36 -3.43 17.54
C ARG A 82 1.64 -3.46 16.04
N ARG A 83 2.33 -4.51 15.55
CA ARG A 83 2.56 -4.71 14.11
C ARG A 83 1.26 -4.93 13.37
N GLU A 84 0.41 -5.78 13.94
CA GLU A 84 -0.91 -6.07 13.38
C GLU A 84 -1.81 -4.83 13.36
N ALA A 85 -1.89 -4.11 14.46
CA ALA A 85 -2.64 -2.85 14.53
C ALA A 85 -2.15 -1.82 13.49
N ARG A 86 -0.83 -1.70 13.32
CA ARG A 86 -0.26 -0.82 12.26
C ARG A 86 -0.57 -1.35 10.86
N ARG A 87 -0.61 -2.67 10.65
CA ARG A 87 -0.99 -3.25 9.35
C ARG A 87 -2.44 -2.88 9.01
N VAL A 88 -3.35 -3.15 9.94
CA VAL A 88 -4.77 -2.82 9.79
C VAL A 88 -4.99 -1.32 9.54
N GLU A 89 -4.29 -0.46 10.29
CA GLU A 89 -4.44 1.00 10.10
C GLU A 89 -3.90 1.45 8.74
N ARG A 90 -2.77 0.90 8.28
CA ARG A 90 -2.26 1.19 6.92
C ARG A 90 -3.22 0.69 5.82
N GLU A 91 -3.87 -0.46 6.02
CA GLU A 91 -4.87 -0.96 5.07
C GLU A 91 -6.09 -0.04 5.01
N LYS A 92 -6.59 0.41 6.17
CA LYS A 92 -7.68 1.40 6.24
C LYS A 92 -7.28 2.75 5.59
N GLU A 93 -6.06 3.19 5.81
CA GLU A 93 -5.58 4.44 5.22
C GLU A 93 -5.44 4.31 3.69
N ARG A 94 -4.94 3.18 3.19
CA ARG A 94 -4.89 2.89 1.75
C ARG A 94 -6.28 2.88 1.13
N ALA A 95 -7.25 2.23 1.77
CA ALA A 95 -8.63 2.21 1.31
C ALA A 95 -9.22 3.63 1.26
N ARG A 96 -9.06 4.43 2.33
CA ARG A 96 -9.50 5.84 2.35
C ARG A 96 -8.83 6.71 1.28
N ASN A 97 -7.55 6.46 1.01
CA ASN A 97 -6.81 7.18 -0.04
C ASN A 97 -7.30 6.78 -1.43
N HIS A 98 -7.54 5.49 -1.64
CA HIS A 98 -8.13 4.96 -2.87
C HIS A 98 -9.51 5.55 -3.13
N ASP A 99 -10.41 5.54 -2.14
CA ASP A 99 -11.75 6.14 -2.23
C ASP A 99 -11.70 7.64 -2.61
N ARG A 100 -10.78 8.38 -1.99
CA ARG A 100 -10.59 9.81 -2.30
C ARG A 100 -10.07 10.01 -3.73
N ALA A 101 -9.10 9.20 -4.16
CA ALA A 101 -8.56 9.26 -5.51
C ALA A 101 -9.63 8.91 -6.55
N LEU A 102 -10.41 7.86 -6.30
CA LEU A 102 -11.50 7.43 -7.18
C LEU A 102 -12.51 8.55 -7.41
N LEU A 103 -12.99 9.18 -6.33
CA LEU A 103 -13.95 10.29 -6.40
C LEU A 103 -13.36 11.61 -6.94
N ALA A 104 -12.06 11.81 -6.83
CA ALA A 104 -11.38 12.98 -7.38
C ALA A 104 -11.06 12.82 -8.88
N THR A 105 -10.81 11.58 -9.32
CA THR A 105 -10.45 11.28 -10.70
C THR A 105 -11.69 11.19 -11.60
N PHE A 106 -12.76 10.57 -11.12
CA PHE A 106 -13.96 10.31 -11.91
C PHE A 106 -15.14 11.15 -11.42
N THR A 107 -15.70 11.95 -12.32
CA THR A 107 -16.87 12.77 -12.02
C THR A 107 -18.15 11.95 -12.13
N THR A 108 -18.21 11.09 -13.13
CA THR A 108 -19.34 10.20 -13.42
C THR A 108 -18.94 8.74 -13.52
N GLU A 109 -19.90 7.84 -13.46
CA GLU A 109 -19.71 6.41 -13.66
C GLU A 109 -19.26 6.12 -15.11
N GLU A 110 -19.81 6.88 -16.05
CA GLU A 110 -19.48 6.78 -17.48
C GLU A 110 -18.02 7.12 -17.77
N ASP A 111 -17.43 8.07 -17.02
CA ASP A 111 -16.00 8.43 -17.14
C ASP A 111 -15.12 7.25 -16.73
N LEU A 112 -15.50 6.55 -15.67
CA LEU A 112 -14.79 5.37 -15.18
C LEU A 112 -14.88 4.22 -16.19
N ILE A 113 -16.09 3.94 -16.70
CA ILE A 113 -16.35 2.92 -17.73
C ILE A 113 -15.53 3.23 -19.00
N ARG A 114 -15.56 4.47 -19.48
CA ARG A 114 -14.79 4.90 -20.65
C ARG A 114 -13.30 4.68 -20.46
N THR A 115 -12.77 5.07 -19.29
CA THR A 115 -11.34 4.87 -18.98
C THR A 115 -10.96 3.40 -18.95
N ARG A 116 -11.84 2.53 -18.42
CA ARG A 116 -11.67 1.08 -18.47
C ARG A 116 -11.59 0.59 -19.92
N ASP A 117 -12.59 0.97 -20.73
CA ASP A 117 -12.72 0.51 -22.10
C ASP A 117 -11.55 1.00 -22.97
N ASP A 118 -11.08 2.23 -22.78
CA ASP A 118 -9.88 2.78 -23.43
C ASP A 118 -8.63 1.96 -23.07
N ARG A 119 -8.44 1.63 -21.79
CA ARG A 119 -7.30 0.82 -21.34
C ARG A 119 -7.34 -0.60 -21.90
N ILE A 120 -8.51 -1.24 -21.85
CA ILE A 120 -8.71 -2.56 -22.45
C ILE A 120 -8.44 -2.51 -23.95
N GLY A 121 -8.99 -1.52 -24.65
CA GLY A 121 -8.78 -1.32 -26.09
C GLY A 121 -7.31 -1.14 -26.48
N MET A 122 -6.51 -0.44 -25.65
CA MET A 122 -5.06 -0.36 -25.87
C MET A 122 -4.37 -1.72 -25.77
N ILE A 123 -4.74 -2.55 -24.79
CA ILE A 123 -4.18 -3.89 -24.62
C ILE A 123 -4.61 -4.81 -25.78
N ASP A 124 -5.89 -4.76 -26.14
CA ASP A 124 -6.43 -5.53 -27.28
C ASP A 124 -5.73 -5.14 -28.60
N GLY A 125 -5.43 -3.85 -28.80
CA GLY A 125 -4.64 -3.38 -29.93
C GLY A 125 -3.19 -3.89 -29.93
N LEU A 126 -2.57 -4.10 -28.75
CA LEU A 126 -1.25 -4.74 -28.64
C LEU A 126 -1.33 -6.22 -29.00
N ILE A 127 -2.32 -6.93 -28.49
CA ILE A 127 -2.55 -8.36 -28.81
C ILE A 127 -2.76 -8.51 -30.31
N GLY A 128 -3.62 -7.69 -30.94
CA GLY A 128 -3.84 -7.75 -32.38
C GLY A 128 -2.56 -7.57 -33.21
N ARG A 129 -1.66 -6.65 -32.81
CA ARG A 129 -0.37 -6.50 -33.50
C ARG A 129 0.56 -7.70 -33.31
N LEU A 130 0.49 -8.38 -32.18
CA LEU A 130 1.26 -9.60 -31.94
C LEU A 130 0.72 -10.77 -32.77
N ASP A 131 -0.60 -10.89 -32.89
CA ASP A 131 -1.25 -11.89 -33.77
C ASP A 131 -0.86 -11.70 -35.24
N ASP A 132 -0.89 -10.46 -35.74
CA ASP A 132 -0.41 -10.13 -37.10
C ASP A 132 1.07 -10.50 -37.28
N ARG A 133 1.91 -10.22 -36.29
CA ARG A 133 3.33 -10.61 -36.31
C ARG A 133 3.50 -12.12 -36.37
N ILE A 134 2.73 -12.88 -35.58
CA ILE A 134 2.77 -14.35 -35.59
C ILE A 134 2.36 -14.85 -36.97
N ARG A 135 1.32 -14.31 -37.56
CA ARG A 135 0.88 -14.71 -38.92
C ARG A 135 2.00 -14.50 -39.92
N ILE A 136 2.65 -13.32 -39.96
CA ILE A 136 3.76 -13.04 -40.88
C ILE A 136 4.95 -13.97 -40.63
N LEU A 137 5.31 -14.23 -39.37
CA LEU A 137 6.40 -15.16 -39.01
C LEU A 137 6.05 -16.60 -39.40
N SER A 138 4.81 -17.03 -39.25
CA SER A 138 4.36 -18.37 -39.65
C SER A 138 4.39 -18.57 -41.16
N GLU A 139 4.00 -17.56 -41.94
CA GLU A 139 4.13 -17.59 -43.42
C GLU A 139 5.61 -17.68 -43.81
N ARG A 140 6.48 -16.91 -43.16
CA ARG A 140 7.94 -16.98 -43.39
C ARG A 140 8.51 -18.34 -42.99
N LEU A 141 8.09 -18.90 -41.86
CA LEU A 141 8.49 -20.23 -41.42
C LEU A 141 8.18 -21.29 -42.48
N ALA A 142 6.95 -21.27 -42.99
CA ALA A 142 6.54 -22.21 -44.05
C ALA A 142 7.38 -22.12 -45.31
N ILE A 143 7.89 -20.94 -45.69
CA ILE A 143 8.81 -20.76 -46.81
C ILE A 143 10.18 -21.37 -46.50
N VAL A 144 10.70 -21.14 -45.29
CA VAL A 144 11.99 -21.68 -44.85
C VAL A 144 11.92 -23.23 -44.78
N ASP A 145 10.82 -23.76 -44.20
CA ASP A 145 10.60 -25.21 -44.10
C ASP A 145 10.64 -25.87 -45.48
N LYS A 146 9.99 -25.29 -46.49
CA LYS A 146 10.06 -25.79 -47.87
C LYS A 146 11.49 -25.76 -48.43
N ARG A 147 12.27 -24.73 -48.12
CA ARG A 147 13.66 -24.65 -48.57
C ARG A 147 14.54 -25.72 -47.91
N VAL A 148 14.35 -25.95 -46.60
CA VAL A 148 14.99 -27.04 -45.88
C VAL A 148 14.69 -28.37 -46.52
N GLN A 149 13.38 -28.68 -46.72
CA GLN A 149 12.93 -29.92 -47.35
C GLN A 149 13.53 -30.12 -48.73
N MET A 150 13.50 -29.10 -49.60
CA MET A 150 14.12 -29.21 -50.94
C MET A 150 15.61 -29.46 -50.90
N GLN A 151 16.34 -28.90 -49.95
CA GLN A 151 17.79 -29.19 -49.80
C GLN A 151 18.04 -30.60 -49.26
N GLU A 152 17.25 -31.07 -48.32
CA GLU A 152 17.33 -32.44 -47.78
C GLU A 152 17.05 -33.48 -48.89
N GLU A 153 16.04 -33.23 -49.72
CA GLU A 153 15.68 -34.09 -50.86
C GLU A 153 16.80 -34.13 -51.95
N SER A 154 17.48 -33.00 -52.18
CA SER A 154 18.51 -32.91 -53.23
C SER A 154 19.92 -33.35 -52.80
N MET A 155 20.27 -33.14 -51.52
CA MET A 155 21.64 -33.38 -51.02
C MET A 155 21.70 -34.52 -49.98
N GLY A 156 20.55 -35.09 -49.59
CA GLY A 156 20.44 -36.07 -48.52
C GLY A 156 20.10 -35.45 -47.16
N PRO A 157 19.46 -36.23 -46.26
CA PRO A 157 19.18 -35.79 -44.92
C PRO A 157 20.50 -35.40 -44.24
N ASP A 158 20.54 -34.38 -43.45
CA ASP A 158 21.69 -33.79 -42.75
C ASP A 158 22.64 -32.92 -43.61
N ASN A 159 22.39 -32.74 -44.92
CA ASN A 159 23.21 -31.89 -45.79
C ASN A 159 22.57 -30.52 -46.08
N ALA A 160 21.41 -30.21 -45.48
CA ALA A 160 20.86 -28.88 -45.60
C ALA A 160 21.78 -27.86 -44.85
N GLN A 161 21.85 -26.68 -45.43
CA GLN A 161 22.74 -25.64 -44.93
C GLN A 161 22.38 -25.23 -43.48
N GLU A 162 23.32 -25.34 -42.53
CA GLU A 162 23.10 -25.01 -41.10
C GLU A 162 22.45 -23.62 -40.90
N SER A 163 22.73 -22.68 -41.84
CA SER A 163 22.11 -21.36 -41.79
C SER A 163 20.59 -21.39 -41.92
N LEU A 164 20.03 -22.32 -42.70
CA LEU A 164 18.55 -22.47 -42.86
C LEU A 164 17.94 -23.02 -41.59
N TYR A 165 18.52 -24.03 -40.96
CA TYR A 165 18.08 -24.52 -39.67
C TYR A 165 18.19 -23.43 -38.59
N GLY A 166 19.24 -22.61 -38.64
CA GLY A 166 19.42 -21.44 -37.76
C GLY A 166 18.29 -20.42 -37.95
N GLU A 167 17.90 -20.11 -39.20
CA GLU A 167 16.77 -19.22 -39.53
C GLU A 167 15.45 -19.81 -39.04
N GLN A 168 15.19 -21.10 -39.32
CA GLN A 168 13.99 -21.81 -38.86
C GLN A 168 13.83 -21.71 -37.34
N ARG A 169 14.86 -22.11 -36.59
CA ARG A 169 14.86 -22.04 -35.12
C ARG A 169 14.67 -20.60 -34.59
N SER A 170 15.22 -19.61 -35.28
CA SER A 170 15.07 -18.21 -34.93
C SER A 170 13.62 -17.74 -35.10
N ILE A 171 12.98 -18.10 -36.20
CA ILE A 171 11.57 -17.75 -36.46
C ILE A 171 10.66 -18.46 -35.45
N GLN A 172 10.88 -19.74 -35.16
CA GLN A 172 10.11 -20.50 -34.17
C GLN A 172 10.16 -19.84 -32.79
N ARG A 173 11.38 -19.50 -32.32
CA ARG A 173 11.54 -18.77 -31.05
C ARG A 173 10.81 -17.42 -31.02
N ASN A 174 10.82 -16.70 -32.16
CA ASN A 174 10.12 -15.42 -32.24
C ASN A 174 8.60 -15.60 -32.16
N ILE A 175 8.06 -16.66 -32.74
CA ILE A 175 6.64 -17.03 -32.62
C ILE A 175 6.30 -17.41 -31.17
N GLU A 176 7.10 -18.27 -30.54
CA GLU A 176 6.92 -18.66 -29.13
C GLU A 176 6.95 -17.45 -28.18
N ASN A 177 7.92 -16.55 -28.38
CA ASN A 177 8.01 -15.32 -27.60
C ASN A 177 6.78 -14.41 -27.80
N ALA A 178 6.26 -14.34 -29.03
CA ALA A 178 5.06 -13.55 -29.31
C ALA A 178 3.83 -14.16 -28.63
N TRP A 179 3.65 -15.47 -28.64
CA TRP A 179 2.61 -16.17 -27.90
C TRP A 179 2.69 -15.93 -26.39
N SER A 180 3.89 -16.10 -25.81
CA SER A 180 4.09 -15.82 -24.38
C SER A 180 3.73 -14.37 -24.00
N LEU A 181 3.99 -13.42 -24.90
CA LEU A 181 3.63 -12.02 -24.68
C LEU A 181 2.11 -11.80 -24.79
N ILE A 182 1.43 -12.49 -25.72
CA ILE A 182 -0.03 -12.48 -25.83
C ILE A 182 -0.66 -12.99 -24.53
N ASP A 183 -0.18 -14.13 -24.01
CA ASP A 183 -0.68 -14.69 -22.75
C ASP A 183 -0.51 -13.72 -21.57
N SER A 184 0.65 -13.07 -21.50
CA SER A 184 0.92 -12.03 -20.49
C SER A 184 -0.04 -10.84 -20.64
N LYS A 185 -0.27 -10.36 -21.87
CA LYS A 185 -1.20 -9.24 -22.14
C LYS A 185 -2.65 -9.62 -21.90
N ALA A 186 -3.04 -10.85 -22.19
CA ALA A 186 -4.38 -11.35 -21.87
C ALA A 186 -4.61 -11.45 -20.34
N ALA A 187 -3.57 -11.80 -19.57
CA ALA A 187 -3.63 -11.76 -18.11
C ALA A 187 -3.76 -10.31 -17.59
N GLU A 188 -2.93 -9.39 -18.09
CA GLU A 188 -3.01 -7.94 -17.75
C GLU A 188 -4.40 -7.36 -18.07
N ARG A 189 -4.96 -7.71 -19.22
CA ARG A 189 -6.33 -7.32 -19.63
C ARG A 189 -7.38 -7.74 -18.60
N ARG A 190 -7.30 -9.00 -18.14
CA ARG A 190 -8.23 -9.51 -17.10
C ARG A 190 -8.07 -8.78 -15.78
N GLU A 191 -6.84 -8.54 -15.36
CA GLU A 191 -6.55 -7.80 -14.12
C GLU A 191 -7.07 -6.37 -14.18
N VAL A 192 -6.81 -5.67 -15.30
CA VAL A 192 -7.33 -4.31 -15.52
C VAL A 192 -8.86 -4.29 -15.49
N ALA A 193 -9.51 -5.22 -16.20
CA ALA A 193 -10.98 -5.31 -16.21
C ALA A 193 -11.53 -5.53 -14.80
N ALA A 194 -10.99 -6.51 -14.06
CA ALA A 194 -11.42 -6.81 -12.68
C ALA A 194 -11.21 -5.61 -11.74
N GLY A 195 -10.04 -4.94 -11.82
CA GLY A 195 -9.77 -3.77 -10.99
C GLY A 195 -10.77 -2.62 -11.24
N PHE A 196 -11.11 -2.35 -12.49
CA PHE A 196 -12.12 -1.34 -12.82
C PHE A 196 -13.55 -1.76 -12.43
N ASP A 197 -13.89 -3.04 -12.49
CA ASP A 197 -15.20 -3.53 -12.05
C ASP A 197 -15.35 -3.38 -10.52
N ASP A 198 -14.29 -3.67 -9.74
CA ASP A 198 -14.25 -3.43 -8.31
C ASP A 198 -14.37 -1.92 -8.00
N ASP A 199 -13.64 -1.08 -8.72
CA ASP A 199 -13.69 0.38 -8.61
C ASP A 199 -15.09 0.92 -8.91
N LEU A 200 -15.79 0.35 -9.89
CA LEU A 200 -17.15 0.74 -10.26
C LEU A 200 -18.16 0.44 -9.15
N VAL A 201 -18.04 -0.74 -8.55
CA VAL A 201 -18.86 -1.12 -7.38
C VAL A 201 -18.61 -0.13 -6.24
N ARG A 202 -17.33 0.13 -5.92
CA ARG A 202 -16.95 1.03 -4.83
C ARG A 202 -17.38 2.47 -5.10
N TYR A 203 -17.24 2.97 -6.32
CA TYR A 203 -17.68 4.30 -6.72
C TYR A 203 -19.19 4.51 -6.49
N ARG A 204 -20.02 3.52 -6.87
CA ARG A 204 -21.48 3.56 -6.64
C ARG A 204 -21.82 3.60 -5.16
N GLU A 205 -21.11 2.85 -4.31
CA GLU A 205 -21.27 2.90 -2.86
C GLU A 205 -20.97 4.29 -2.31
N LEU A 206 -19.81 4.85 -2.66
CA LEU A 206 -19.35 6.16 -2.21
C LEU A 206 -20.30 7.30 -2.66
N LYS A 207 -20.88 7.19 -3.85
CA LYS A 207 -21.88 8.16 -4.32
C LYS A 207 -23.18 8.06 -3.52
N ARG A 208 -23.63 6.87 -3.14
CA ARG A 208 -24.80 6.67 -2.30
C ARG A 208 -24.60 7.18 -0.87
N GLU A 209 -23.41 7.02 -0.31
CA GLU A 209 -23.07 7.50 1.03
C GLU A 209 -23.06 9.04 1.14
N ARG A 210 -22.98 9.76 0.01
CA ARG A 210 -22.93 11.23 -0.07
C ARG A 210 -24.27 11.89 -0.36
N GLN A 211 -25.30 11.12 -0.68
CA GLN A 211 -26.68 11.61 -0.90
C GLN A 211 -27.48 11.58 0.39
#